data_c2846e2b1c4c35aaa201395b63010582
#
_entry.id   c2846e2b1c4c35aaa201395b63010582
#
_cell.length_a   1.000
_cell.length_b   1.000
_cell.length_c   1.000
_cell.angle_alpha   90.00
_cell.angle_beta   90.00
_cell.angle_gamma   90.00
#
_symmetry.space_group_name_H-M   'P 1'
#
loop_
_entity.id
_entity.type
_entity.pdbx_description
1 polymer ?
#
loop_
_entity_poly.entity_id
_entity_poly.type
_entity_poly.pdbx_seq_one_letter_code
_entity_poly.pdbx_strand_id
1 'polypeptide(L)'
;MFPNILSTINLQDIKENYWPNDYYVSHANNQLIKDISETLGVYSVADIIEKYKNPIMAVGECIIDETEGLYNKMLVSPDDALEWYEKGAALEFDCANIFFPELENLLANFKDYFNLPQQTMSKVIFYAAKNGGGFGTHFDSYTNFIFQLKGKKSWRLAPNHNVKFPLEHYEHHEYPYIPSTLLPYWNCEIEPTLSDSKTEILDTGSFLYLPRGVWHSTESDEETLALNITLGQPTWIDVISKTITSKISAEESFRELISPDADINLIKERLVHILESLTIEDILQNTDNNFDIYQQTQYSFRKLLENLN
;
A
#
# COMPACT_ATOMS: atom_id res chain seq x y z
N MET A 1 4.75 25.38 -3.25
CA MET A 1 4.43 24.57 -4.46
C MET A 1 5.38 23.40 -4.41
N PHE A 2 4.90 22.18 -4.35
CA PHE A 2 5.78 21.00 -4.35
C PHE A 2 6.72 21.12 -5.54
N PRO A 3 8.04 20.90 -5.36
CA PRO A 3 8.97 20.88 -6.47
C PRO A 3 8.46 19.93 -7.54
N ASN A 4 8.83 20.16 -8.79
CA ASN A 4 8.38 19.30 -9.88
C ASN A 4 9.09 17.93 -9.80
N ILE A 5 8.71 17.17 -8.75
CA ILE A 5 9.25 15.85 -8.43
C ILE A 5 9.20 14.94 -9.65
N LEU A 6 8.11 15.05 -10.43
CA LEU A 6 7.90 14.23 -11.61
C LEU A 6 8.93 14.48 -12.73
N SER A 7 9.49 15.69 -12.78
CA SER A 7 10.53 16.01 -13.80
C SER A 7 11.95 15.58 -13.40
N THR A 8 12.17 15.27 -12.13
CA THR A 8 13.49 14.89 -11.61
C THR A 8 13.68 13.38 -11.51
N ILE A 9 12.58 12.62 -11.58
CA ILE A 9 12.57 11.17 -11.69
C ILE A 9 12.29 10.83 -13.15
N ASN A 10 12.97 9.86 -13.72
CA ASN A 10 12.71 9.40 -15.09
C ASN A 10 11.42 8.55 -15.15
N LEU A 11 10.27 9.17 -14.80
CA LEU A 11 8.97 8.50 -14.79
C LEU A 11 8.55 8.00 -16.18
N GLN A 12 9.03 8.65 -17.26
CA GLN A 12 8.75 8.18 -18.62
C GLN A 12 9.36 6.81 -18.86
N ASP A 13 10.62 6.62 -18.48
CA ASP A 13 11.31 5.34 -18.58
C ASP A 13 10.59 4.26 -17.73
N ILE A 14 10.19 4.62 -16.52
CA ILE A 14 9.42 3.72 -15.65
C ILE A 14 8.13 3.29 -16.34
N LYS A 15 7.37 4.23 -16.89
CA LYS A 15 6.08 3.97 -17.55
C LYS A 15 6.21 3.10 -18.80
N GLU A 16 7.29 3.29 -19.57
CA GLU A 16 7.51 2.60 -20.84
C GLU A 16 8.16 1.23 -20.68
N ASN A 17 9.09 1.07 -19.71
CA ASN A 17 9.96 -0.10 -19.64
C ASN A 17 9.78 -0.96 -18.39
N TYR A 18 9.20 -0.43 -17.29
CA TYR A 18 9.10 -1.15 -16.01
C TYR A 18 7.64 -1.34 -15.56
N TRP A 19 6.81 -0.34 -15.78
CA TRP A 19 5.40 -0.40 -15.40
C TRP A 19 4.62 -1.42 -16.24
N PRO A 20 3.75 -2.27 -15.64
CA PRO A 20 3.47 -2.40 -14.21
C PRO A 20 4.21 -3.57 -13.55
N ASN A 21 5.21 -4.21 -14.17
CA ASN A 21 5.68 -5.55 -13.82
C ASN A 21 7.06 -5.60 -13.17
N ASP A 22 7.97 -4.68 -13.53
CA ASP A 22 9.37 -4.72 -13.08
C ASP A 22 9.70 -3.53 -12.18
N TYR A 23 10.56 -3.72 -11.19
CA TYR A 23 11.02 -2.64 -10.34
C TYR A 23 12.10 -1.79 -11.01
N TYR A 24 12.22 -0.55 -10.57
CA TYR A 24 13.22 0.40 -11.06
C TYR A 24 13.89 1.12 -9.89
N VAL A 25 15.22 1.24 -9.94
CA VAL A 25 16.01 1.96 -8.93
C VAL A 25 16.80 3.06 -9.61
N SER A 26 16.85 4.24 -8.99
CA SER A 26 17.77 5.30 -9.34
C SER A 26 18.39 5.90 -8.08
N HIS A 27 19.57 6.50 -8.24
CA HIS A 27 20.38 7.03 -7.13
C HIS A 27 20.77 8.48 -7.36
N ALA A 28 21.33 9.10 -6.30
CA ALA A 28 22.00 10.40 -6.34
C ALA A 28 21.12 11.62 -6.67
N ASN A 29 19.82 11.57 -6.42
CA ASN A 29 18.96 12.74 -6.57
C ASN A 29 18.82 13.54 -5.27
N ASN A 30 19.94 13.99 -4.72
CA ASN A 30 20.00 14.70 -3.43
C ASN A 30 19.20 16.02 -3.44
N GLN A 31 19.12 16.72 -4.59
CA GLN A 31 18.35 17.95 -4.68
C GLN A 31 16.86 17.68 -4.52
N LEU A 32 16.34 16.63 -5.14
CA LEU A 32 14.93 16.22 -4.98
C LEU A 32 14.58 15.94 -3.52
N ILE A 33 15.45 15.17 -2.84
CA ILE A 33 15.23 14.82 -1.43
C ILE A 33 15.26 16.05 -0.54
N LYS A 34 16.19 16.97 -0.80
CA LYS A 34 16.27 18.25 -0.09
C LYS A 34 14.96 19.05 -0.30
N ASP A 35 14.49 19.16 -1.53
CA ASP A 35 13.28 19.90 -1.86
C ASP A 35 12.04 19.27 -1.18
N ILE A 36 11.96 17.93 -1.10
CA ILE A 36 10.90 17.22 -0.37
C ILE A 36 10.96 17.57 1.12
N SER A 37 12.14 17.42 1.73
CA SER A 37 12.33 17.67 3.17
C SER A 37 12.03 19.12 3.55
N GLU A 38 12.50 20.08 2.74
CA GLU A 38 12.23 21.51 2.96
C GLU A 38 10.73 21.84 2.82
N THR A 39 10.07 21.26 1.81
CA THR A 39 8.62 21.51 1.58
C THR A 39 7.77 20.97 2.71
N LEU A 40 8.10 19.78 3.22
CA LEU A 40 7.34 19.11 4.29
C LEU A 40 7.79 19.55 5.69
N GLY A 41 8.97 20.17 5.82
CA GLY A 41 9.61 20.43 7.12
C GLY A 41 9.90 19.13 7.86
N VAL A 42 10.41 18.11 7.14
CA VAL A 42 10.71 16.76 7.67
C VAL A 42 12.18 16.44 7.42
N TYR A 43 12.96 16.41 8.50
CA TYR A 43 14.40 16.09 8.51
C TYR A 43 14.73 14.93 9.44
N SER A 44 13.77 14.59 10.33
CA SER A 44 13.92 13.55 11.34
C SER A 44 12.57 12.88 11.63
N VAL A 45 12.60 11.77 12.35
CA VAL A 45 11.40 11.10 12.83
C VAL A 45 10.60 11.99 13.79
N ALA A 46 11.27 12.82 14.59
CA ALA A 46 10.62 13.72 15.54
C ALA A 46 9.74 14.76 14.82
N ASP A 47 10.18 15.28 13.67
CA ASP A 47 9.40 16.24 12.87
C ASP A 47 8.09 15.63 12.35
N ILE A 48 8.09 14.32 12.10
CA ILE A 48 6.88 13.59 11.69
C ILE A 48 5.96 13.40 12.90
N ILE A 49 6.49 12.94 14.03
CA ILE A 49 5.73 12.68 15.26
C ILE A 49 5.03 13.96 15.75
N GLU A 50 5.68 15.11 15.64
CA GLU A 50 5.09 16.40 16.05
C GLU A 50 3.79 16.71 15.29
N LYS A 51 3.74 16.38 14.01
CA LYS A 51 2.59 16.66 13.11
C LYS A 51 1.57 15.52 13.06
N TYR A 52 2.02 14.29 13.21
CA TYR A 52 1.20 13.09 13.04
C TYR A 52 0.40 12.80 14.31
N LYS A 53 -0.91 12.51 14.18
CA LYS A 53 -1.82 12.35 15.34
C LYS A 53 -2.51 10.99 15.42
N ASN A 54 -2.35 10.14 14.41
CA ASN A 54 -2.90 8.79 14.44
C ASN A 54 -1.96 7.84 15.23
N PRO A 55 -2.45 6.66 15.66
CA PRO A 55 -1.58 5.58 16.11
C PRO A 55 -0.54 5.23 15.04
N ILE A 56 0.67 4.94 15.48
CA ILE A 56 1.84 4.64 14.66
C ILE A 56 2.12 3.14 14.80
N MET A 57 2.35 2.46 13.69
CA MET A 57 2.77 1.06 13.73
C MET A 57 4.25 0.99 14.08
N ALA A 58 4.56 0.37 15.20
CA ALA A 58 5.91 0.01 15.60
C ALA A 58 6.18 -1.46 15.24
N VAL A 59 7.34 -1.74 14.65
CA VAL A 59 7.73 -3.07 14.17
C VAL A 59 9.16 -3.38 14.59
N GLY A 60 9.41 -4.58 15.15
CA GLY A 60 10.76 -5.02 15.47
C GLY A 60 10.84 -6.05 16.60
N GLU A 61 11.99 -6.69 16.72
CA GLU A 61 12.25 -7.72 17.73
C GLU A 61 12.17 -7.22 19.19
N CYS A 62 12.27 -5.89 19.38
CA CYS A 62 12.09 -5.28 20.70
C CYS A 62 10.64 -5.27 21.18
N ILE A 63 9.69 -5.62 20.30
CA ILE A 63 8.27 -5.68 20.62
C ILE A 63 7.93 -7.12 20.99
N ILE A 64 7.62 -7.33 22.26
CA ILE A 64 7.14 -8.62 22.76
C ILE A 64 5.65 -8.45 23.01
N ASP A 65 4.82 -8.91 22.07
CA ASP A 65 3.40 -9.04 22.31
C ASP A 65 3.10 -10.46 22.78
N GLU A 66 2.87 -10.63 24.07
CA GLU A 66 2.56 -11.92 24.69
C GLU A 66 1.17 -12.45 24.26
N THR A 67 0.31 -11.60 23.67
CA THR A 67 -1.08 -11.95 23.36
C THR A 67 -1.27 -12.47 21.95
N GLU A 68 -0.46 -12.07 20.99
CA GLU A 68 -0.63 -12.44 19.58
C GLU A 68 0.51 -13.27 18.99
N GLY A 69 1.64 -13.44 19.67
CA GLY A 69 2.69 -14.46 19.42
C GLY A 69 3.31 -14.59 18.02
N LEU A 70 2.84 -13.86 17.02
CA LEU A 70 3.20 -14.03 15.62
C LEU A 70 3.78 -12.78 14.96
N TYR A 71 3.63 -11.61 15.56
CA TYR A 71 3.99 -10.35 14.91
C TYR A 71 4.70 -9.44 15.89
N ASN A 72 5.95 -9.16 15.64
CA ASN A 72 6.69 -8.10 16.34
C ASN A 72 6.17 -6.72 15.92
N LYS A 73 4.85 -6.51 16.00
CA LYS A 73 4.14 -5.30 15.59
C LYS A 73 3.15 -4.86 16.64
N MET A 74 3.08 -3.55 16.88
CA MET A 74 2.06 -2.97 17.76
C MET A 74 1.74 -1.54 17.35
N LEU A 75 0.50 -1.10 17.63
CA LEU A 75 0.12 0.30 17.49
C LEU A 75 0.53 1.07 18.76
N VAL A 76 1.27 2.14 18.59
CA VAL A 76 1.72 3.03 19.65
C VAL A 76 1.15 4.42 19.47
N SER A 77 0.98 5.16 20.57
CA SER A 77 0.60 6.57 20.50
C SER A 77 1.76 7.41 19.94
N PRO A 78 1.51 8.59 19.34
CA PRO A 78 2.58 9.52 18.98
C PRO A 78 3.49 9.89 20.15
N ASP A 79 2.94 9.98 21.36
CA ASP A 79 3.70 10.33 22.57
C ASP A 79 4.70 9.23 22.95
N ASP A 80 4.37 7.97 22.71
CA ASP A 80 5.22 6.82 23.02
C ASP A 80 6.14 6.41 21.85
N ALA A 81 5.85 6.88 20.64
CA ALA A 81 6.51 6.42 19.40
C ALA A 81 8.03 6.63 19.44
N LEU A 82 8.49 7.77 19.96
CA LEU A 82 9.92 8.05 20.04
C LEU A 82 10.63 7.08 20.99
N GLU A 83 10.01 6.67 22.08
CA GLU A 83 10.58 5.68 23.01
C GLU A 83 10.77 4.33 22.31
N TRP A 84 9.78 3.87 21.56
CA TRP A 84 9.88 2.62 20.79
C TRP A 84 10.93 2.69 19.69
N TYR A 85 11.00 3.84 19.01
CA TYR A 85 12.05 4.09 18.02
C TYR A 85 13.46 4.02 18.62
N GLU A 86 13.66 4.62 19.80
CA GLU A 86 14.93 4.56 20.53
C GLU A 86 15.27 3.14 21.01
N LYS A 87 14.29 2.29 21.26
CA LYS A 87 14.47 0.87 21.56
C LYS A 87 14.80 0.01 20.32
N GLY A 88 14.79 0.60 19.12
CA GLY A 88 15.13 -0.08 17.85
C GLY A 88 13.93 -0.53 17.01
N ALA A 89 12.70 -0.18 17.40
CA ALA A 89 11.55 -0.42 16.53
C ALA A 89 11.62 0.44 15.26
N ALA A 90 11.25 -0.14 14.12
CA ALA A 90 10.90 0.64 12.95
C ALA A 90 9.50 1.23 13.13
N LEU A 91 9.29 2.46 12.65
CA LEU A 91 7.99 3.14 12.70
C LEU A 91 7.42 3.32 11.30
N GLU A 92 6.12 3.02 11.18
CA GLU A 92 5.33 3.27 9.98
C GLU A 92 4.23 4.29 10.29
N PHE A 93 4.25 5.42 9.58
CA PHE A 93 3.28 6.50 9.68
C PHE A 93 2.33 6.43 8.49
N ASP A 94 1.32 5.60 8.59
CA ASP A 94 0.36 5.36 7.51
C ASP A 94 -0.54 6.57 7.25
N CYS A 95 -0.92 6.79 5.98
CA CYS A 95 -1.78 7.90 5.56
C CYS A 95 -1.28 9.28 6.00
N ALA A 96 0.05 9.49 5.95
CA ALA A 96 0.68 10.74 6.37
C ALA A 96 0.17 11.97 5.60
N ASN A 97 -0.35 11.79 4.37
CA ASN A 97 -0.98 12.86 3.58
C ASN A 97 -2.13 13.58 4.31
N ILE A 98 -2.77 12.95 5.31
CA ILE A 98 -3.80 13.59 6.16
C ILE A 98 -3.19 14.73 7.00
N PHE A 99 -1.93 14.60 7.42
CA PHE A 99 -1.23 15.53 8.30
C PHE A 99 -0.25 16.44 7.56
N PHE A 100 0.00 16.15 6.29
CA PHE A 100 0.87 16.91 5.39
C PHE A 100 0.10 17.24 4.11
N PRO A 101 -0.71 18.33 4.11
CA PRO A 101 -1.61 18.67 3.00
C PRO A 101 -0.91 18.85 1.65
N GLU A 102 0.39 19.19 1.68
CA GLU A 102 1.21 19.34 0.48
C GLU A 102 1.30 18.01 -0.30
N LEU A 103 1.18 16.87 0.36
CA LEU A 103 1.26 15.54 -0.25
C LEU A 103 0.05 15.20 -1.11
N GLU A 104 -1.12 15.81 -0.86
CA GLU A 104 -2.32 15.58 -1.68
C GLU A 104 -2.10 15.99 -3.15
N ASN A 105 -1.42 17.13 -3.38
CA ASN A 105 -1.07 17.55 -4.72
C ASN A 105 -0.07 16.60 -5.39
N LEU A 106 0.84 16.03 -4.61
CA LEU A 106 1.80 15.05 -5.10
C LEU A 106 1.07 13.77 -5.53
N LEU A 107 0.15 13.26 -4.72
CA LEU A 107 -0.67 12.10 -5.06
C LEU A 107 -1.51 12.31 -6.32
N ALA A 108 -2.15 13.49 -6.45
CA ALA A 108 -2.91 13.84 -7.64
C ALA A 108 -2.02 13.84 -8.89
N ASN A 109 -0.83 14.44 -8.82
CA ASN A 109 0.12 14.49 -9.93
C ASN A 109 0.60 13.08 -10.35
N PHE A 110 0.84 12.18 -9.39
CA PHE A 110 1.19 10.80 -9.71
C PHE A 110 0.05 10.07 -10.43
N LYS A 111 -1.19 10.23 -9.96
CA LYS A 111 -2.36 9.65 -10.63
C LYS A 111 -2.53 10.17 -12.05
N ASP A 112 -2.42 11.47 -12.25
CA ASP A 112 -2.50 12.09 -13.59
C ASP A 112 -1.39 11.55 -14.51
N TYR A 113 -0.17 11.46 -14.02
CA TYR A 113 0.97 10.99 -14.81
C TYR A 113 0.79 9.56 -15.32
N PHE A 114 0.29 8.68 -14.48
CA PHE A 114 0.01 7.28 -14.83
C PHE A 114 -1.36 7.06 -15.46
N ASN A 115 -2.12 8.14 -15.76
CA ASN A 115 -3.48 8.11 -16.30
C ASN A 115 -4.43 7.27 -15.43
N LEU A 116 -4.31 7.38 -14.12
CA LEU A 116 -5.17 6.69 -13.16
C LEU A 116 -6.38 7.58 -12.81
N PRO A 117 -7.55 6.99 -12.57
CA PRO A 117 -8.69 7.73 -12.01
C PRO A 117 -8.29 8.49 -10.74
N GLN A 118 -8.79 9.72 -10.56
CA GLN A 118 -8.49 10.51 -9.35
C GLN A 118 -8.94 9.82 -8.06
N GLN A 119 -9.93 8.96 -8.15
CA GLN A 119 -10.42 8.13 -7.05
C GLN A 119 -9.52 6.93 -6.76
N THR A 120 -8.48 6.67 -7.56
CA THR A 120 -7.52 5.59 -7.28
C THR A 120 -6.97 5.74 -5.87
N MET A 121 -7.02 4.66 -5.09
CA MET A 121 -6.49 4.64 -3.73
C MET A 121 -5.04 5.13 -3.75
N SER A 122 -4.79 6.09 -2.94
CA SER A 122 -3.45 6.64 -2.81
C SER A 122 -3.22 7.10 -1.38
N LYS A 123 -2.05 6.82 -0.88
CA LYS A 123 -1.62 7.27 0.43
C LYS A 123 -0.13 7.53 0.43
N VAL A 124 0.32 8.29 1.41
CA VAL A 124 1.73 8.46 1.70
C VAL A 124 2.04 7.84 3.06
N ILE A 125 3.13 7.11 3.11
CA ILE A 125 3.64 6.49 4.33
C ILE A 125 5.04 7.02 4.57
N PHE A 126 5.35 7.43 5.81
CA PHE A 126 6.74 7.57 6.21
C PHE A 126 7.19 6.29 6.93
N TYR A 127 8.40 5.87 6.63
CA TYR A 127 9.09 4.80 7.32
C TYR A 127 10.35 5.34 7.98
N ALA A 128 10.49 5.11 9.28
CA ALA A 128 11.69 5.43 10.03
C ALA A 128 12.23 4.18 10.71
N ALA A 129 13.53 3.93 10.62
CA ALA A 129 14.17 2.81 11.30
C ALA A 129 15.56 3.20 11.81
N LYS A 130 16.01 2.53 12.86
CA LYS A 130 17.39 2.55 13.33
C LYS A 130 18.16 1.32 12.89
N ASN A 131 19.41 1.21 13.30
CA ASN A 131 20.25 0.04 13.08
C ASN A 131 19.54 -1.25 13.51
N GLY A 132 19.48 -2.24 12.62
CA GLY A 132 18.76 -3.49 12.79
C GLY A 132 17.25 -3.40 12.52
N GLY A 133 16.70 -2.21 12.27
CA GLY A 133 15.29 -2.04 11.95
C GLY A 133 14.98 -2.34 10.48
N GLY A 134 13.79 -2.88 10.23
CA GLY A 134 13.34 -3.21 8.88
C GLY A 134 12.01 -3.93 8.88
N PHE A 135 11.62 -4.43 7.71
CA PHE A 135 10.39 -5.19 7.53
C PHE A 135 10.73 -6.59 7.00
N GLY A 136 10.05 -7.60 7.53
CA GLY A 136 10.17 -9.00 7.12
C GLY A 136 9.83 -9.22 5.64
N THR A 137 10.01 -10.44 5.18
CA THR A 137 9.72 -10.80 3.78
C THR A 137 8.24 -10.78 3.51
N HIS A 138 7.80 -9.95 2.55
CA HIS A 138 6.41 -9.78 2.18
C HIS A 138 6.26 -9.34 0.72
N PHE A 139 5.04 -9.31 0.24
CA PHE A 139 4.65 -8.60 -0.98
C PHE A 139 3.36 -7.81 -0.77
N ASP A 140 3.25 -6.72 -1.50
CA ASP A 140 2.08 -5.86 -1.47
C ASP A 140 1.14 -6.13 -2.65
N SER A 141 -0.16 -5.87 -2.44
CA SER A 141 -1.17 -5.86 -3.51
C SER A 141 -1.30 -4.50 -4.23
N TYR A 142 -0.43 -3.55 -3.93
CA TYR A 142 -0.38 -2.20 -4.48
C TYR A 142 1.02 -1.83 -4.94
N THR A 143 1.12 -0.71 -5.65
CA THR A 143 2.37 -0.18 -6.19
C THR A 143 2.95 0.85 -5.25
N ASN A 144 4.27 0.84 -5.07
CA ASN A 144 5.00 1.75 -4.20
C ASN A 144 6.04 2.57 -4.97
N PHE A 145 6.21 3.84 -4.55
CA PHE A 145 7.25 4.77 -5.01
C PHE A 145 7.97 5.30 -3.78
N ILE A 146 9.17 4.79 -3.54
CA ILE A 146 9.93 4.99 -2.33
C ILE A 146 11.04 6.03 -2.57
N PHE A 147 11.09 7.06 -1.74
CA PHE A 147 12.12 8.09 -1.70
C PHE A 147 12.93 7.95 -0.43
N GLN A 148 14.21 7.62 -0.54
CA GLN A 148 15.10 7.52 0.61
C GLN A 148 15.54 8.92 1.02
N LEU A 149 14.93 9.46 2.09
CA LEU A 149 15.15 10.83 2.55
C LEU A 149 16.41 10.96 3.39
N LYS A 150 16.75 9.93 4.17
CA LYS A 150 17.92 9.91 5.05
C LYS A 150 18.44 8.49 5.23
N GLY A 151 19.75 8.38 5.37
CA GLY A 151 20.44 7.14 5.69
C GLY A 151 20.43 6.14 4.54
N LYS A 152 20.79 4.91 4.90
CA LYS A 152 21.03 3.81 3.98
C LYS A 152 20.19 2.60 4.36
N LYS A 153 19.44 2.05 3.41
CA LYS A 153 18.57 0.90 3.62
C LYS A 153 18.80 -0.16 2.54
N SER A 154 19.01 -1.39 2.97
CA SER A 154 19.07 -2.56 2.09
C SER A 154 17.66 -3.04 1.76
N TRP A 155 17.41 -3.28 0.48
CA TRP A 155 16.18 -3.85 -0.05
C TRP A 155 16.52 -5.18 -0.74
N ARG A 156 15.97 -6.25 -0.28
CA ARG A 156 16.06 -7.54 -0.92
C ARG A 156 14.81 -7.76 -1.76
N LEU A 157 14.95 -7.86 -3.08
CA LEU A 157 13.85 -7.91 -4.04
C LEU A 157 13.89 -9.23 -4.80
N ALA A 158 12.74 -9.90 -4.96
CA ALA A 158 12.65 -11.14 -5.72
C ALA A 158 11.35 -11.21 -6.54
N PRO A 159 11.36 -11.90 -7.71
CA PRO A 159 10.14 -12.19 -8.44
C PRO A 159 9.18 -13.04 -7.60
N ASN A 160 7.88 -12.84 -7.78
CA ASN A 160 6.87 -13.62 -7.08
C ASN A 160 6.40 -14.79 -7.95
N HIS A 161 6.91 -15.98 -7.67
CA HIS A 161 6.49 -17.22 -8.31
C HIS A 161 5.27 -17.87 -7.64
N ASN A 162 4.88 -17.39 -6.45
CA ASN A 162 3.73 -17.88 -5.69
C ASN A 162 2.42 -17.30 -6.20
N VAL A 163 2.39 -15.99 -6.44
CA VAL A 163 1.17 -15.28 -6.81
C VAL A 163 1.45 -14.23 -7.87
N LYS A 164 0.82 -14.38 -9.03
CA LYS A 164 0.83 -13.34 -10.04
C LYS A 164 -0.35 -12.39 -9.79
N PHE A 165 -0.08 -11.08 -9.72
CA PHE A 165 -1.08 -10.04 -9.49
C PHE A 165 -1.90 -10.24 -8.20
N PRO A 166 -1.25 -10.26 -7.02
CA PRO A 166 -1.93 -10.53 -5.76
C PRO A 166 -3.04 -9.50 -5.48
N LEU A 167 -4.17 -9.97 -4.96
CA LEU A 167 -5.30 -9.13 -4.56
C LEU A 167 -5.17 -8.66 -3.10
N GLU A 168 -4.26 -9.26 -2.35
CA GLU A 168 -4.05 -9.00 -0.94
C GLU A 168 -2.56 -8.98 -0.62
N HIS A 169 -2.18 -8.21 0.39
CA HIS A 169 -0.86 -8.24 1.00
C HIS A 169 -0.60 -9.58 1.67
N TYR A 170 0.65 -10.05 1.64
CA TYR A 170 1.05 -11.25 2.36
C TYR A 170 2.44 -11.06 2.97
N GLU A 171 2.56 -11.39 4.24
CA GLU A 171 3.81 -11.41 4.98
C GLU A 171 4.19 -12.85 5.34
N HIS A 172 5.44 -13.22 5.07
CA HIS A 172 5.95 -14.54 5.37
C HIS A 172 6.37 -14.63 6.84
N HIS A 173 5.87 -15.64 7.51
CA HIS A 173 6.16 -15.93 8.92
C HIS A 173 6.77 -17.32 9.08
N GLU A 174 7.35 -17.61 10.24
CA GLU A 174 7.91 -18.92 10.59
C GLU A 174 6.90 -20.05 10.41
N TYR A 175 5.61 -19.78 10.69
CA TYR A 175 4.49 -20.70 10.43
C TYR A 175 3.57 -20.07 9.38
N PRO A 176 3.89 -20.23 8.09
CA PRO A 176 3.19 -19.52 7.04
C PRO A 176 1.73 -19.98 6.92
N TYR A 177 0.83 -19.03 6.97
CA TYR A 177 -0.59 -19.22 6.68
C TYR A 177 -0.96 -18.45 5.43
N ILE A 178 -1.48 -19.15 4.41
CA ILE A 178 -1.90 -18.52 3.18
C ILE A 178 -3.37 -18.07 3.34
N PRO A 179 -3.66 -16.78 3.22
CA PRO A 179 -5.03 -16.27 3.28
C PRO A 179 -5.95 -16.97 2.28
N SER A 180 -7.20 -17.21 2.68
CA SER A 180 -8.20 -17.87 1.83
C SER A 180 -8.46 -17.14 0.51
N THR A 181 -8.21 -15.82 0.47
CA THR A 181 -8.30 -14.96 -0.71
C THR A 181 -7.17 -15.19 -1.70
N LEU A 182 -5.98 -15.60 -1.24
CA LEU A 182 -4.81 -15.91 -2.08
C LEU A 182 -4.78 -17.39 -2.45
N LEU A 183 -5.27 -18.28 -1.58
CA LEU A 183 -5.19 -19.73 -1.74
C LEU A 183 -5.67 -20.27 -3.10
N PRO A 184 -6.77 -19.75 -3.73
CA PRO A 184 -7.26 -20.27 -5.00
C PRO A 184 -6.30 -20.13 -6.19
N TYR A 185 -5.32 -19.21 -6.10
CA TYR A 185 -4.35 -18.95 -7.16
C TYR A 185 -2.90 -18.92 -6.65
N TRP A 186 -2.68 -19.49 -5.47
CA TRP A 186 -1.34 -19.68 -4.92
C TRP A 186 -0.64 -20.84 -5.62
N ASN A 187 0.58 -20.59 -6.11
CA ASN A 187 1.43 -21.60 -6.75
C ASN A 187 2.57 -21.97 -5.80
N CYS A 188 3.11 -23.14 -5.88
CA CYS A 188 4.32 -23.66 -5.22
C CYS A 188 4.47 -23.30 -3.70
N GLU A 189 5.39 -23.95 -3.07
CA GLU A 189 5.79 -23.62 -1.69
C GLU A 189 6.60 -22.32 -1.66
N ILE A 190 6.50 -21.57 -0.55
CA ILE A 190 7.29 -20.35 -0.35
C ILE A 190 8.72 -20.76 -0.03
N GLU A 191 9.68 -20.19 -0.75
CA GLU A 191 11.09 -20.26 -0.36
C GLU A 191 11.40 -19.13 0.64
N PRO A 192 11.67 -19.44 1.92
CA PRO A 192 11.93 -18.42 2.95
C PRO A 192 13.15 -17.54 2.64
N THR A 193 14.10 -18.08 1.86
CA THR A 193 15.36 -17.41 1.54
C THR A 193 15.27 -16.50 0.31
N LEU A 194 14.22 -16.60 -0.50
CA LEU A 194 14.10 -15.90 -1.78
C LEU A 194 15.39 -16.05 -2.60
N SER A 195 15.68 -17.28 -3.05
CA SER A 195 16.96 -17.63 -3.72
C SER A 195 17.30 -16.74 -4.91
N ASP A 196 16.29 -16.30 -5.65
CA ASP A 196 16.44 -15.44 -6.83
C ASP A 196 16.48 -13.93 -6.49
N SER A 197 16.64 -13.57 -5.20
CA SER A 197 16.62 -12.19 -4.77
C SER A 197 17.86 -11.41 -5.21
N LYS A 198 17.65 -10.14 -5.52
CA LYS A 198 18.68 -9.12 -5.66
C LYS A 198 18.65 -8.18 -4.48
N THR A 199 19.81 -7.72 -4.06
CA THR A 199 19.91 -6.68 -3.03
C THR A 199 20.20 -5.34 -3.68
N GLU A 200 19.30 -4.39 -3.45
CA GLU A 200 19.45 -2.99 -3.83
C GLU A 200 19.71 -2.15 -2.59
N ILE A 201 20.69 -1.27 -2.66
CA ILE A 201 21.04 -0.38 -1.54
C ILE A 201 20.50 1.01 -1.85
N LEU A 202 19.56 1.48 -1.07
CA LEU A 202 19.03 2.83 -1.18
C LEU A 202 19.75 3.75 -0.20
N ASP A 203 20.64 4.58 -0.71
CA ASP A 203 21.26 5.69 0.02
C ASP A 203 20.36 6.94 -0.05
N THR A 204 20.60 7.94 0.79
CA THR A 204 19.94 9.25 0.68
C THR A 204 20.00 9.78 -0.77
N GLY A 205 18.85 10.12 -1.34
CA GLY A 205 18.72 10.52 -2.75
C GLY A 205 18.33 9.39 -3.69
N SER A 206 18.23 8.16 -3.20
CA SER A 206 17.74 7.03 -4.00
C SER A 206 16.21 7.05 -4.10
N PHE A 207 15.75 6.53 -5.22
CA PHE A 207 14.34 6.30 -5.52
C PHE A 207 14.14 4.86 -5.99
N LEU A 208 13.10 4.21 -5.49
CA LEU A 208 12.68 2.87 -5.90
C LEU A 208 11.21 2.92 -6.33
N TYR A 209 10.93 2.51 -7.56
CA TYR A 209 9.61 2.09 -8.00
C TYR A 209 9.48 0.58 -7.78
N LEU A 210 8.47 0.17 -7.02
CA LEU A 210 8.22 -1.22 -6.66
C LEU A 210 6.79 -1.60 -7.08
N PRO A 211 6.62 -2.46 -8.11
CA PRO A 211 5.31 -2.90 -8.53
C PRO A 211 4.69 -3.87 -7.53
N ARG A 212 3.36 -3.98 -7.55
CA ARG A 212 2.65 -4.93 -6.71
C ARG A 212 3.11 -6.36 -6.97
N GLY A 213 3.17 -7.14 -5.91
CA GLY A 213 3.47 -8.56 -5.97
C GLY A 213 4.96 -8.90 -5.89
N VAL A 214 5.88 -7.97 -6.04
CA VAL A 214 7.32 -8.25 -5.87
C VAL A 214 7.60 -8.60 -4.40
N TRP A 215 8.20 -9.78 -4.18
CA TRP A 215 8.70 -10.14 -2.86
C TRP A 215 9.79 -9.18 -2.42
N HIS A 216 9.69 -8.69 -1.21
CA HIS A 216 10.72 -7.83 -0.65
C HIS A 216 10.86 -7.93 0.86
N SER A 217 12.05 -7.62 1.32
CA SER A 217 12.37 -7.39 2.73
C SER A 217 13.35 -6.24 2.85
N THR A 218 13.41 -5.60 4.00
CA THR A 218 14.29 -4.46 4.21
C THR A 218 15.04 -4.56 5.51
N GLU A 219 16.27 -4.02 5.52
CA GLU A 219 17.12 -3.94 6.69
C GLU A 219 17.89 -2.63 6.68
N SER A 220 18.11 -2.04 7.82
CA SER A 220 18.83 -0.79 7.99
C SER A 220 20.02 -0.99 8.92
N ASP A 221 21.22 -0.61 8.46
CA ASP A 221 22.44 -0.63 9.27
C ASP A 221 22.67 0.68 10.05
N GLU A 222 21.84 1.68 9.80
CA GLU A 222 21.91 3.02 10.41
C GLU A 222 20.51 3.64 10.51
N GLU A 223 20.45 4.87 11.03
CA GLU A 223 19.19 5.62 11.06
C GLU A 223 18.72 5.97 9.66
N THR A 224 17.49 5.56 9.32
CA THR A 224 16.87 5.79 8.01
C THR A 224 15.51 6.45 8.11
N LEU A 225 15.21 7.26 7.09
CA LEU A 225 13.91 7.86 6.88
C LEU A 225 13.57 7.75 5.39
N ALA A 226 12.37 7.25 5.09
CA ALA A 226 11.87 7.16 3.72
C ALA A 226 10.43 7.67 3.63
N LEU A 227 10.08 8.25 2.49
CA LEU A 227 8.72 8.58 2.09
C LEU A 227 8.29 7.59 1.02
N ASN A 228 7.15 6.97 1.19
CA ASN A 228 6.55 6.05 0.23
C ASN A 228 5.20 6.57 -0.25
N ILE A 229 5.03 6.66 -1.56
CA ILE A 229 3.73 6.88 -2.19
C ILE A 229 3.17 5.52 -2.58
N THR A 230 2.01 5.17 -2.07
CA THR A 230 1.30 3.94 -2.41
C THR A 230 0.12 4.24 -3.33
N LEU A 231 0.01 3.50 -4.44
CA LEU A 231 -1.12 3.54 -5.36
C LEU A 231 -1.76 2.15 -5.46
N GLY A 232 -3.04 2.05 -5.06
CA GLY A 232 -3.85 0.84 -5.19
C GLY A 232 -4.78 0.93 -6.38
N GLN A 233 -4.30 0.53 -7.54
CA GLN A 233 -5.12 0.53 -8.75
C GLN A 233 -6.20 -0.54 -8.67
N PRO A 234 -7.43 -0.25 -9.12
CA PRO A 234 -8.48 -1.24 -9.20
C PRO A 234 -8.11 -2.35 -10.19
N THR A 235 -8.45 -3.56 -9.85
CA THR A 235 -8.33 -4.71 -10.73
C THR A 235 -9.62 -4.94 -11.52
N TRP A 236 -9.56 -5.78 -12.56
CA TRP A 236 -10.78 -6.19 -13.26
C TRP A 236 -11.79 -6.88 -12.34
N ILE A 237 -11.32 -7.63 -11.33
CA ILE A 237 -12.22 -8.26 -10.37
C ILE A 237 -12.94 -7.23 -9.51
N ASP A 238 -12.27 -6.16 -9.11
CA ASP A 238 -12.89 -5.07 -8.34
C ASP A 238 -13.99 -4.39 -9.14
N VAL A 239 -13.67 -4.00 -10.37
CA VAL A 239 -14.60 -3.28 -11.26
C VAL A 239 -15.79 -4.14 -11.63
N ILE A 240 -15.56 -5.39 -12.09
CA ILE A 240 -16.61 -6.30 -12.54
C ILE A 240 -17.49 -6.69 -11.37
N SER A 241 -16.93 -7.06 -10.21
CA SER A 241 -17.72 -7.43 -9.03
C SER A 241 -18.62 -6.30 -8.57
N LYS A 242 -18.13 -5.06 -8.56
CA LYS A 242 -18.92 -3.88 -8.21
C LYS A 242 -20.03 -3.63 -9.21
N THR A 243 -19.73 -3.74 -10.51
CA THR A 243 -20.73 -3.55 -11.57
C THR A 243 -21.84 -4.58 -11.45
N ILE A 244 -21.50 -5.85 -11.28
CA ILE A 244 -22.47 -6.94 -11.08
C ILE A 244 -23.29 -6.69 -9.82
N THR A 245 -22.63 -6.39 -8.70
CA THR A 245 -23.30 -6.12 -7.41
C THR A 245 -24.28 -4.96 -7.53
N SER A 246 -23.90 -3.87 -8.20
CA SER A 246 -24.79 -2.72 -8.45
C SER A 246 -26.04 -3.13 -9.24
N LYS A 247 -25.88 -3.87 -10.32
CA LYS A 247 -27.00 -4.34 -11.16
C LYS A 247 -27.90 -5.32 -10.40
N ILE A 248 -27.33 -6.29 -9.72
CA ILE A 248 -28.09 -7.27 -8.92
C ILE A 248 -28.84 -6.57 -7.80
N SER A 249 -28.22 -5.60 -7.13
CA SER A 249 -28.87 -4.86 -6.04
C SER A 249 -30.06 -4.01 -6.49
N ALA A 250 -30.16 -3.65 -7.76
CA ALA A 250 -31.32 -2.95 -8.31
C ALA A 250 -32.54 -3.86 -8.44
N GLU A 251 -32.36 -5.16 -8.60
CA GLU A 251 -33.42 -6.15 -8.75
C GLU A 251 -33.98 -6.60 -7.38
N GLU A 252 -35.28 -6.49 -7.18
CA GLU A 252 -35.94 -6.81 -5.91
C GLU A 252 -35.69 -8.26 -5.49
N SER A 253 -35.81 -9.20 -6.41
CA SER A 253 -35.65 -10.64 -6.16
C SER A 253 -34.28 -11.05 -5.60
N PHE A 254 -33.21 -10.26 -5.86
CA PHE A 254 -31.88 -10.54 -5.29
C PHE A 254 -31.73 -9.94 -3.88
N ARG A 255 -32.67 -9.12 -3.42
CA ARG A 255 -32.67 -8.58 -2.05
C ARG A 255 -33.53 -9.36 -1.12
N GLU A 256 -34.28 -10.34 -1.63
CA GLU A 256 -35.09 -11.26 -0.82
C GLU A 256 -34.19 -12.16 0.05
N LEU A 257 -34.72 -12.56 1.20
CA LEU A 257 -34.02 -13.54 2.04
C LEU A 257 -34.05 -14.91 1.37
N ILE A 258 -32.93 -15.65 1.50
CA ILE A 258 -32.86 -17.02 0.99
C ILE A 258 -33.86 -17.90 1.74
N SER A 259 -34.83 -18.47 0.99
CA SER A 259 -35.76 -19.47 1.48
C SER A 259 -35.34 -20.88 1.03
N PRO A 260 -35.54 -21.93 1.83
CA PRO A 260 -35.34 -23.31 1.40
C PRO A 260 -36.12 -23.68 0.14
N ASP A 261 -37.29 -23.04 -0.09
CA ASP A 261 -38.16 -23.26 -1.24
C ASP A 261 -37.90 -22.30 -2.41
N ALA A 262 -36.79 -21.53 -2.37
CA ALA A 262 -36.47 -20.59 -3.43
C ALA A 262 -36.22 -21.31 -4.77
N ASP A 263 -36.79 -20.77 -5.85
CA ASP A 263 -36.52 -21.27 -7.20
C ASP A 263 -35.13 -20.81 -7.68
N ILE A 264 -34.14 -21.63 -7.41
CA ILE A 264 -32.73 -21.37 -7.80
C ILE A 264 -32.60 -21.23 -9.33
N ASN A 265 -33.42 -21.93 -10.13
CA ASN A 265 -33.33 -21.80 -11.59
C ASN A 265 -33.83 -20.43 -12.05
N LEU A 266 -34.87 -19.91 -11.47
CA LEU A 266 -35.37 -18.56 -11.77
C LEU A 266 -34.31 -17.50 -11.39
N ILE A 267 -33.67 -17.63 -10.23
CA ILE A 267 -32.62 -16.74 -9.80
C ILE A 267 -31.44 -16.81 -10.78
N LYS A 268 -31.04 -18.02 -11.20
CA LYS A 268 -29.97 -18.22 -12.20
C LYS A 268 -30.33 -17.57 -13.54
N GLU A 269 -31.54 -17.75 -14.07
CA GLU A 269 -31.98 -17.14 -15.32
C GLU A 269 -31.92 -15.61 -15.26
N ARG A 270 -32.37 -15.02 -14.16
CA ARG A 270 -32.26 -13.55 -13.92
C ARG A 270 -30.82 -13.08 -13.88
N LEU A 271 -29.95 -13.81 -13.18
CA LEU A 271 -28.53 -13.48 -13.12
C LEU A 271 -27.89 -13.51 -14.52
N VAL A 272 -28.17 -14.55 -15.32
CA VAL A 272 -27.68 -14.64 -16.70
C VAL A 272 -28.16 -13.44 -17.52
N HIS A 273 -29.44 -13.09 -17.43
CA HIS A 273 -29.98 -11.93 -18.13
C HIS A 273 -29.28 -10.60 -17.74
N ILE A 274 -28.99 -10.40 -16.45
CA ILE A 274 -28.23 -9.23 -15.99
C ILE A 274 -26.83 -9.24 -16.59
N LEU A 275 -26.12 -10.38 -16.57
CA LEU A 275 -24.77 -10.49 -17.12
C LEU A 275 -24.74 -10.23 -18.63
N GLU A 276 -25.72 -10.74 -19.39
CA GLU A 276 -25.85 -10.50 -20.82
C GLU A 276 -26.19 -9.04 -21.18
N SER A 277 -26.84 -8.32 -20.26
CA SER A 277 -27.21 -6.91 -20.43
C SER A 277 -26.10 -5.94 -20.08
N LEU A 278 -24.97 -6.39 -19.50
CA LEU A 278 -23.88 -5.52 -19.13
C LEU A 278 -23.25 -4.85 -20.35
N THR A 279 -23.09 -3.54 -20.29
CA THR A 279 -22.42 -2.75 -21.29
C THR A 279 -21.01 -2.36 -20.87
N ILE A 280 -20.18 -1.92 -21.81
CA ILE A 280 -18.86 -1.34 -21.51
C ILE A 280 -19.01 -0.09 -20.65
N GLU A 281 -20.03 0.71 -20.88
CA GLU A 281 -20.35 1.91 -20.13
C GLU A 281 -20.66 1.59 -18.66
N ASP A 282 -21.40 0.51 -18.38
CA ASP A 282 -21.66 0.05 -17.02
C ASP A 282 -20.37 -0.30 -16.27
N ILE A 283 -19.42 -0.92 -16.97
CA ILE A 283 -18.11 -1.29 -16.42
C ILE A 283 -17.27 -0.03 -16.18
N LEU A 284 -17.19 0.88 -17.15
CA LEU A 284 -16.38 2.09 -17.07
C LEU A 284 -16.89 3.06 -15.98
N GLN A 285 -18.21 3.19 -15.79
CA GLN A 285 -18.77 4.01 -14.70
C GLN A 285 -18.31 3.55 -13.32
N ASN A 286 -18.02 2.26 -13.15
CA ASN A 286 -17.56 1.71 -11.88
C ASN A 286 -16.04 1.74 -11.71
N THR A 287 -15.26 2.07 -12.75
CA THR A 287 -13.82 2.34 -12.57
C THR A 287 -13.59 3.62 -11.78
N ASP A 288 -14.44 4.62 -11.95
CA ASP A 288 -14.32 5.93 -11.29
C ASP A 288 -14.83 5.93 -9.84
N ASN A 289 -15.70 4.98 -9.49
CA ASN A 289 -16.38 4.93 -8.18
C ASN A 289 -15.78 3.93 -7.17
N ASN A 290 -14.63 3.30 -7.47
CA ASN A 290 -14.17 2.13 -6.70
C ASN A 290 -13.51 2.43 -5.35
N PHE A 291 -13.49 3.68 -4.90
CA PHE A 291 -12.64 4.07 -3.77
C PHE A 291 -13.35 4.54 -2.52
N ASP A 292 -14.67 4.47 -2.49
CA ASP A 292 -15.43 5.04 -1.39
C ASP A 292 -15.24 4.30 -0.05
N ILE A 293 -14.97 2.98 -0.06
CA ILE A 293 -14.92 2.20 1.19
C ILE A 293 -13.66 2.50 2.00
N TYR A 294 -12.49 2.58 1.38
CA TYR A 294 -11.25 2.83 2.12
C TYR A 294 -11.18 4.30 2.59
N GLN A 295 -11.55 5.24 1.74
CA GLN A 295 -11.67 6.65 2.12
C GLN A 295 -12.78 6.89 3.14
N GLN A 296 -13.92 6.19 3.04
CA GLN A 296 -14.99 6.26 4.04
C GLN A 296 -14.54 5.69 5.38
N THR A 297 -13.78 4.60 5.39
CA THR A 297 -13.21 4.05 6.63
C THR A 297 -12.21 5.02 7.24
N GLN A 298 -11.34 5.63 6.45
CA GLN A 298 -10.38 6.67 6.89
C GLN A 298 -11.11 7.93 7.36
N TYR A 299 -12.13 8.39 6.62
CA TYR A 299 -12.95 9.54 6.98
C TYR A 299 -13.75 9.27 8.26
N SER A 300 -14.31 8.08 8.41
CA SER A 300 -15.05 7.66 9.61
C SER A 300 -14.14 7.56 10.83
N PHE A 301 -12.90 7.09 10.65
CA PHE A 301 -11.90 7.02 11.71
C PHE A 301 -11.44 8.42 12.13
N ARG A 302 -11.20 9.32 11.18
CA ARG A 302 -10.89 10.72 11.43
C ARG A 302 -12.01 11.42 12.22
N LYS A 303 -13.26 11.22 11.80
CA LYS A 303 -14.44 11.79 12.47
C LYS A 303 -14.64 11.22 13.88
N LEU A 304 -14.28 9.96 14.09
CA LEU A 304 -14.27 9.35 15.44
C LEU A 304 -13.21 10.00 16.33
N LEU A 305 -12.01 10.26 15.81
CA LEU A 305 -10.94 10.93 16.55
C LEU A 305 -11.25 12.41 16.84
N GLU A 306 -11.90 13.14 15.90
CA GLU A 306 -12.37 14.51 16.12
C GLU A 306 -13.44 14.61 17.22
N ASN A 307 -14.22 13.56 17.44
CA ASN A 307 -15.26 13.50 18.48
C ASN A 307 -14.73 13.01 19.85
N LEU A 308 -13.48 12.53 19.93
CA LEU A 308 -12.82 12.11 21.17
C LEU A 308 -11.96 13.23 21.80
N ASN A 309 -11.78 14.35 21.12
CA ASN A 309 -11.16 15.59 21.60
C ASN A 309 -12.24 16.66 21.85
#